data_7f41c4d5b0cd23cd9be056c656ae57d3
#
_entry.id   7f41c4d5b0cd23cd9be056c656ae57d3
#
_cell.length_a   1.000
_cell.length_b   1.000
_cell.length_c   1.000
_cell.angle_alpha   90.00
_cell.angle_beta   90.00
_cell.angle_gamma   90.00
#
_symmetry.space_group_name_H-M   'P 1'
#
loop_
_entity.id
_entity.type
_entity.pdbx_description
1 polymer ?
#
loop_
_entity_poly.entity_id
_entity_poly.type
_entity_poly.pdbx_seq_one_letter_code
_entity_poly.pdbx_strand_id
1 'polypeptide(L)'
;MTAVQPRPAAMPGGRRGGRSGSGRGGSRALNALLGLLLAGGAVGLQTLALSENETGAPLTYTGAKGQDVDARRFHVRLDSFSAAKAIRTSSVRTIETDNLFLVVNASAKSSLKPYHLGQPTLLTDDGHRFAATDRVESTATLSATWVQPDIWVSGRFFFEVPASALPGARVVFGLPPSTLVEPYQPEVEIDLGLDEKAARDLAAKPQDVYSIVKK
;
A
#
# COMPACT_ATOMS: atom_id res chain seq x y z
N MET A 1 -44.76 20.46 -60.93
CA MET A 1 -45.75 19.39 -60.78
C MET A 1 -46.26 19.35 -59.36
N THR A 2 -47.49 19.74 -59.24
CA THR A 2 -48.29 20.05 -58.08
C THR A 2 -48.78 18.75 -57.42
N ALA A 3 -48.61 18.60 -56.13
CA ALA A 3 -49.26 17.52 -55.39
C ALA A 3 -50.10 18.08 -54.25
N VAL A 4 -51.34 17.76 -54.31
CA VAL A 4 -52.50 18.20 -53.55
C VAL A 4 -52.54 17.52 -52.18
N GLN A 5 -52.84 18.34 -51.15
CA GLN A 5 -53.21 17.96 -49.80
C GLN A 5 -54.71 17.71 -49.71
N PRO A 6 -55.24 16.75 -49.01
CA PRO A 6 -56.58 16.75 -48.50
C PRO A 6 -56.67 17.07 -46.99
N ARG A 7 -57.61 17.90 -46.69
CA ARG A 7 -57.97 18.46 -45.37
C ARG A 7 -58.97 17.55 -44.61
N PRO A 8 -59.12 17.74 -43.32
CA PRO A 8 -59.68 16.73 -42.38
C PRO A 8 -61.19 16.85 -42.21
N ALA A 9 -61.80 15.77 -41.78
CA ALA A 9 -63.21 15.69 -41.39
C ALA A 9 -63.34 15.81 -39.87
N ALA A 10 -64.39 16.52 -39.51
CA ALA A 10 -64.74 16.97 -38.16
C ALA A 10 -65.35 15.90 -37.26
N MET A 11 -65.31 16.20 -35.95
CA MET A 11 -65.82 15.45 -34.80
C MET A 11 -67.31 15.10 -34.85
N PRO A 12 -67.73 14.21 -33.95
CA PRO A 12 -68.68 14.67 -32.90
C PRO A 12 -68.32 14.20 -31.48
N GLY A 13 -68.72 15.07 -30.55
CA GLY A 13 -68.52 14.95 -29.14
C GLY A 13 -69.28 13.85 -28.43
N GLY A 14 -68.77 13.40 -27.35
CA GLY A 14 -69.35 12.39 -26.45
C GLY A 14 -68.97 12.61 -25.01
N ARG A 15 -69.89 13.17 -24.28
CA ARG A 15 -70.30 13.11 -22.85
C ARG A 15 -69.30 12.71 -21.76
N ARG A 16 -69.22 13.68 -20.83
CA ARG A 16 -68.81 13.56 -19.42
C ARG A 16 -69.36 12.30 -18.73
N GLY A 17 -68.51 11.56 -18.11
CA GLY A 17 -68.78 10.61 -17.06
C GLY A 17 -67.83 10.83 -15.91
N GLY A 18 -68.31 11.59 -14.89
CA GLY A 18 -67.57 11.73 -13.65
C GLY A 18 -67.49 10.38 -12.92
N ARG A 19 -66.32 9.97 -12.55
CA ARG A 19 -66.08 8.94 -11.56
C ARG A 19 -65.24 9.54 -10.46
N SER A 20 -65.91 9.81 -9.34
CA SER A 20 -65.33 10.05 -8.03
C SER A 20 -64.46 8.82 -7.63
N GLY A 21 -63.17 8.96 -7.68
CA GLY A 21 -62.24 7.99 -7.17
C GLY A 21 -61.78 8.36 -5.78
N SER A 22 -62.63 8.12 -4.79
CA SER A 22 -62.22 8.02 -3.39
C SER A 22 -61.44 6.71 -3.22
N GLY A 23 -60.17 6.79 -2.81
CA GLY A 23 -59.41 5.58 -2.42
C GLY A 23 -57.93 5.53 -2.80
N ARG A 24 -57.21 6.67 -2.85
CA ARG A 24 -55.77 6.66 -3.17
C ARG A 24 -54.87 7.28 -2.09
N GLY A 25 -55.38 7.45 -0.87
CA GLY A 25 -54.55 7.98 0.23
C GLY A 25 -53.63 6.91 0.87
N GLY A 26 -54.14 5.68 1.00
CA GLY A 26 -53.38 4.62 1.70
C GLY A 26 -52.18 4.08 0.95
N SER A 27 -52.26 3.98 -0.38
CA SER A 27 -51.12 3.48 -1.17
C SER A 27 -49.94 4.47 -1.26
N ARG A 28 -50.22 5.77 -1.21
CA ARG A 28 -49.14 6.79 -1.23
C ARG A 28 -48.38 6.84 0.09
N ALA A 29 -49.08 6.71 1.22
CA ALA A 29 -48.43 6.66 2.53
C ALA A 29 -47.62 5.36 2.70
N LEU A 30 -48.16 4.22 2.23
CA LEU A 30 -47.43 2.94 2.27
C LEU A 30 -46.20 2.97 1.40
N ASN A 31 -46.29 3.52 0.18
CA ASN A 31 -45.16 3.65 -0.72
C ASN A 31 -44.11 4.65 -0.18
N ALA A 32 -44.50 5.70 0.48
CA ALA A 32 -43.58 6.63 1.14
C ALA A 32 -42.86 5.97 2.32
N LEU A 33 -43.54 5.17 3.12
CA LEU A 33 -42.97 4.40 4.23
C LEU A 33 -41.99 3.34 3.71
N LEU A 34 -42.34 2.62 2.64
CA LEU A 34 -41.48 1.64 2.00
C LEU A 34 -40.24 2.31 1.40
N GLY A 35 -40.40 3.46 0.75
CA GLY A 35 -39.31 4.27 0.24
C GLY A 35 -38.32 4.73 1.33
N LEU A 36 -38.87 5.20 2.48
CA LEU A 36 -38.06 5.58 3.64
C LEU A 36 -37.32 4.40 4.26
N LEU A 37 -37.95 3.24 4.36
CA LEU A 37 -37.31 2.01 4.84
C LEU A 37 -36.18 1.54 3.91
N LEU A 38 -36.41 1.59 2.59
CA LEU A 38 -35.37 1.23 1.61
C LEU A 38 -34.24 2.26 1.62
N ALA A 39 -34.52 3.54 1.70
CA ALA A 39 -33.49 4.58 1.79
C ALA A 39 -32.72 4.48 3.10
N GLY A 40 -33.39 4.28 4.23
CA GLY A 40 -32.76 4.07 5.53
C GLY A 40 -31.93 2.79 5.57
N GLY A 41 -32.43 1.71 4.94
CA GLY A 41 -31.69 0.46 4.79
C GLY A 41 -30.43 0.62 3.90
N ALA A 42 -30.53 1.35 2.80
CA ALA A 42 -29.40 1.65 1.93
C ALA A 42 -28.31 2.49 2.63
N VAL A 43 -28.73 3.54 3.38
CA VAL A 43 -27.80 4.34 4.18
C VAL A 43 -27.17 3.48 5.30
N GLY A 44 -27.95 2.63 5.96
CA GLY A 44 -27.44 1.71 6.98
C GLY A 44 -26.43 0.71 6.41
N LEU A 45 -26.66 0.20 5.21
CA LEU A 45 -25.70 -0.67 4.52
C LEU A 45 -24.43 0.08 4.09
N GLN A 46 -24.56 1.35 3.67
CA GLN A 46 -23.39 2.18 3.35
C GLN A 46 -22.51 2.48 4.57
N THR A 47 -23.09 2.63 5.76
CA THR A 47 -22.30 2.84 6.99
C THR A 47 -21.60 1.57 7.48
N LEU A 48 -22.04 0.39 7.00
CA LEU A 48 -21.39 -0.89 7.25
C LEU A 48 -20.35 -1.26 6.16
N ALA A 49 -20.36 -0.54 5.03
CA ALA A 49 -19.34 -0.72 4.01
C ALA A 49 -18.00 -0.17 4.55
N LEU A 50 -16.98 -1.03 4.54
CA LEU A 50 -15.61 -0.62 4.86
C LEU A 50 -15.21 0.54 3.93
N SER A 51 -14.58 1.56 4.49
CA SER A 51 -14.04 2.65 3.70
C SER A 51 -12.95 2.12 2.74
N GLU A 52 -12.73 2.80 1.62
CA GLU A 52 -11.64 2.42 0.69
C GLU A 52 -10.29 2.39 1.39
N ASN A 53 -10.09 3.24 2.41
CA ASN A 53 -8.89 3.25 3.24
C ASN A 53 -8.77 2.01 4.12
N GLU A 54 -9.88 1.44 4.59
CA GLU A 54 -9.87 0.22 5.41
C GLU A 54 -9.68 -1.04 4.55
N THR A 55 -10.29 -1.07 3.37
CA THR A 55 -10.08 -2.19 2.41
C THR A 55 -8.71 -2.16 1.75
N GLY A 56 -8.10 -0.98 1.61
CA GLY A 56 -6.75 -0.80 1.07
C GLY A 56 -5.63 -0.92 2.11
N ALA A 57 -5.95 -0.96 3.41
CA ALA A 57 -4.95 -1.07 4.45
C ALA A 57 -4.20 -2.41 4.34
N PRO A 58 -2.86 -2.41 4.41
CA PRO A 58 -2.08 -3.64 4.39
C PRO A 58 -2.31 -4.46 5.67
N LEU A 59 -2.11 -5.77 5.56
CA LEU A 59 -2.01 -6.65 6.72
C LEU A 59 -0.58 -6.63 7.24
N THR A 60 -0.36 -5.94 8.33
CA THR A 60 0.98 -5.77 8.90
C THR A 60 1.32 -6.91 9.86
N TYR A 61 2.42 -7.59 9.59
CA TYR A 61 3.04 -8.60 10.43
C TYR A 61 4.30 -8.00 11.07
N THR A 62 4.39 -8.02 12.37
CA THR A 62 5.49 -7.38 13.11
C THR A 62 6.50 -8.40 13.62
N GLY A 63 7.76 -7.98 13.71
CA GLY A 63 8.84 -8.78 14.25
C GLY A 63 10.04 -7.95 14.67
N ALA A 64 11.03 -8.62 15.25
CA ALA A 64 12.30 -8.03 15.65
C ALA A 64 13.44 -8.47 14.72
N LYS A 65 14.54 -7.75 14.76
CA LYS A 65 15.77 -8.11 14.05
C LYS A 65 16.18 -9.55 14.34
N GLY A 66 16.50 -10.31 13.30
CA GLY A 66 16.90 -11.71 13.36
C GLY A 66 15.74 -12.72 13.42
N GLN A 67 14.52 -12.25 13.60
CA GLN A 67 13.31 -13.10 13.60
C GLN A 67 12.87 -13.40 12.17
N ASP A 68 12.46 -14.64 11.90
CA ASP A 68 11.72 -15.02 10.67
C ASP A 68 10.24 -14.60 10.85
N VAL A 69 9.80 -13.64 10.07
CA VAL A 69 8.42 -13.14 10.09
C VAL A 69 7.67 -13.67 8.88
N ASP A 70 6.64 -14.48 9.15
CA ASP A 70 5.75 -15.07 8.14
C ASP A 70 4.58 -14.13 7.84
N ALA A 71 4.58 -13.54 6.65
CA ALA A 71 3.48 -12.74 6.12
C ALA A 71 2.56 -13.54 5.16
N ARG A 72 2.47 -14.85 5.36
CA ARG A 72 1.63 -15.80 4.60
C ARG A 72 2.06 -16.02 3.15
N ARG A 73 2.38 -14.95 2.42
CA ARG A 73 2.81 -15.01 1.01
C ARG A 73 4.33 -15.08 0.88
N PHE A 74 5.03 -14.48 1.83
CA PHE A 74 6.49 -14.44 1.89
C PHE A 74 6.96 -14.33 3.35
N HIS A 75 8.18 -14.74 3.58
CA HIS A 75 8.87 -14.57 4.85
C HIS A 75 10.00 -13.57 4.67
N VAL A 76 10.25 -12.76 5.68
CA VAL A 76 11.39 -11.86 5.74
C VAL A 76 12.08 -11.97 7.09
N ARG A 77 13.40 -11.92 7.07
CA ARG A 77 14.24 -11.77 8.25
C ARG A 77 15.23 -10.64 7.99
N LEU A 78 15.31 -9.69 8.90
CA LEU A 78 16.34 -8.68 8.89
C LEU A 78 17.58 -9.25 9.59
N ASP A 79 18.64 -9.51 8.82
CA ASP A 79 19.84 -10.19 9.33
C ASP A 79 20.76 -9.22 10.08
N SER A 80 21.03 -8.05 9.50
CA SER A 80 21.89 -7.03 10.09
C SER A 80 21.66 -5.66 9.46
N PHE A 81 22.17 -4.62 10.09
CA PHE A 81 22.24 -3.30 9.50
C PHE A 81 23.53 -2.58 9.93
N SER A 82 23.92 -1.56 9.18
CA SER A 82 25.06 -0.71 9.49
C SER A 82 24.85 0.70 8.92
N ALA A 83 25.52 1.69 9.49
CA ALA A 83 25.55 3.06 8.97
C ALA A 83 26.83 3.29 8.16
N ALA A 84 26.71 4.10 7.09
CA ALA A 84 27.86 4.53 6.27
C ALA A 84 27.68 5.99 5.83
N LYS A 85 28.82 6.67 5.57
CA LYS A 85 28.84 8.03 5.00
C LYS A 85 28.74 8.01 3.48
N ALA A 86 29.25 6.93 2.88
CA ALA A 86 29.27 6.78 1.44
C ALA A 86 29.07 5.29 1.01
N ILE A 87 28.55 5.09 -0.19
CA ILE A 87 28.38 3.78 -0.80
C ILE A 87 29.23 3.73 -2.07
N ARG A 88 30.15 2.77 -2.16
CA ARG A 88 30.92 2.48 -3.37
C ARG A 88 30.17 1.48 -4.23
N THR A 89 29.64 1.95 -5.35
CA THR A 89 28.85 1.13 -6.28
C THR A 89 29.68 0.50 -7.38
N SER A 90 30.84 1.09 -7.71
CA SER A 90 31.81 0.53 -8.65
C SER A 90 33.23 0.93 -8.27
N SER A 91 34.22 0.49 -9.04
CA SER A 91 35.62 0.88 -8.83
C SER A 91 35.86 2.39 -8.97
N VAL A 92 34.98 3.07 -9.72
CA VAL A 92 35.10 4.51 -10.04
C VAL A 92 33.98 5.38 -9.49
N ARG A 93 32.93 4.76 -8.91
CA ARG A 93 31.75 5.51 -8.43
C ARG A 93 31.52 5.27 -6.94
N THR A 94 31.56 6.37 -6.19
CA THR A 94 31.17 6.43 -4.79
C THR A 94 30.06 7.49 -4.66
N ILE A 95 29.02 7.19 -3.91
CA ILE A 95 27.87 8.04 -3.64
C ILE A 95 28.03 8.51 -2.20
N GLU A 96 28.16 9.81 -2.00
CA GLU A 96 28.27 10.44 -0.69
C GLU A 96 26.96 11.08 -0.29
N THR A 97 26.77 11.33 1.02
CA THR A 97 25.60 12.00 1.57
C THR A 97 25.99 12.89 2.75
N ASP A 98 25.28 13.99 2.92
CA ASP A 98 25.35 14.83 4.13
C ASP A 98 24.55 14.21 5.29
N ASN A 99 23.73 13.20 5.01
CA ASN A 99 23.01 12.39 5.98
C ASN A 99 23.78 11.10 6.33
N LEU A 100 23.06 10.02 6.61
CA LEU A 100 23.61 8.69 6.79
C LEU A 100 22.97 7.73 5.77
N PHE A 101 23.76 6.85 5.20
CA PHE A 101 23.23 5.65 4.59
C PHE A 101 23.04 4.58 5.66
N LEU A 102 21.79 4.17 5.87
CA LEU A 102 21.48 2.96 6.62
C LEU A 102 21.44 1.80 5.61
N VAL A 103 22.38 0.88 5.74
CA VAL A 103 22.45 -0.34 4.93
C VAL A 103 21.79 -1.46 5.71
N VAL A 104 20.75 -2.03 5.17
CA VAL A 104 19.97 -3.13 5.77
C VAL A 104 20.20 -4.39 4.97
N ASN A 105 20.70 -5.43 5.62
CA ASN A 105 20.82 -6.77 5.03
C ASN A 105 19.62 -7.60 5.48
N ALA A 106 18.93 -8.19 4.54
CA ALA A 106 17.76 -9.00 4.79
C ALA A 106 17.77 -10.27 3.94
N SER A 107 17.09 -11.27 4.47
CA SER A 107 16.82 -12.53 3.77
C SER A 107 15.32 -12.69 3.59
N ALA A 108 14.92 -13.26 2.47
CA ALA A 108 13.52 -13.53 2.19
C ALA A 108 13.33 -14.88 1.49
N LYS A 109 12.17 -15.48 1.68
CA LYS A 109 11.67 -16.62 0.91
C LYS A 109 10.19 -16.45 0.64
N SER A 110 9.66 -17.03 -0.41
CA SER A 110 8.24 -17.05 -0.64
C SER A 110 7.59 -18.33 -0.06
N SER A 111 6.27 -18.31 0.09
CA SER A 111 5.51 -19.47 0.57
C SER A 111 4.80 -20.21 -0.56
N LEU A 112 4.44 -19.54 -1.65
CA LEU A 112 3.54 -20.10 -2.67
C LEU A 112 4.14 -20.09 -4.07
N LYS A 113 4.56 -18.92 -4.55
CA LYS A 113 5.08 -18.72 -5.90
C LYS A 113 6.24 -17.72 -5.88
N PRO A 114 7.08 -17.71 -6.90
CA PRO A 114 8.12 -16.70 -6.96
C PRO A 114 7.58 -15.29 -6.93
N TYR A 115 8.23 -14.41 -6.16
CA TYR A 115 7.94 -12.97 -6.06
C TYR A 115 9.22 -12.16 -6.17
N HIS A 116 9.07 -10.90 -6.59
CA HIS A 116 10.02 -9.85 -6.21
C HIS A 116 9.49 -9.14 -4.98
N LEU A 117 10.37 -8.77 -4.05
CA LEU A 117 10.01 -7.82 -3.00
C LEU A 117 10.01 -6.40 -3.59
N GLY A 118 9.11 -5.57 -3.09
CA GLY A 118 9.15 -4.12 -3.33
C GLY A 118 10.39 -3.48 -2.68
N GLN A 119 10.66 -2.23 -3.03
CA GLN A 119 11.60 -1.42 -2.26
C GLN A 119 10.96 -1.13 -0.90
N PRO A 120 11.65 -1.44 0.20
CA PRO A 120 11.12 -1.23 1.53
C PRO A 120 11.12 0.26 1.90
N THR A 121 10.38 0.56 2.97
CA THR A 121 10.40 1.88 3.60
C THR A 121 10.94 1.78 5.02
N LEU A 122 11.66 2.79 5.46
CA LEU A 122 12.00 2.98 6.87
C LEU A 122 10.89 3.81 7.51
N LEU A 123 10.29 3.29 8.55
CA LEU A 123 9.25 3.94 9.35
C LEU A 123 9.87 4.40 10.66
N THR A 124 9.76 5.67 10.97
CA THR A 124 10.24 6.27 12.23
C THR A 124 9.18 6.14 13.33
N ASP A 125 9.57 6.40 14.57
CA ASP A 125 8.66 6.34 15.72
C ASP A 125 7.53 7.38 15.63
N ASP A 126 7.82 8.54 15.05
CA ASP A 126 6.85 9.62 14.80
C ASP A 126 6.00 9.42 13.53
N GLY A 127 6.14 8.26 12.85
CA GLY A 127 5.33 7.86 11.71
C GLY A 127 5.79 8.37 10.35
N HIS A 128 6.95 9.05 10.26
CA HIS A 128 7.52 9.41 8.96
C HIS A 128 8.03 8.17 8.22
N ARG A 129 7.92 8.20 6.89
CA ARG A 129 8.35 7.11 6.02
C ARG A 129 9.44 7.59 5.07
N PHE A 130 10.59 6.92 5.08
CA PHE A 130 11.68 7.13 4.15
C PHE A 130 11.75 5.95 3.18
N ALA A 131 11.62 6.21 1.90
CA ALA A 131 11.79 5.17 0.89
C ALA A 131 13.26 4.72 0.82
N ALA A 132 13.50 3.48 0.44
CA ALA A 132 14.85 3.06 0.06
C ALA A 132 15.36 3.95 -1.08
N THR A 133 16.64 4.36 -1.00
CA THR A 133 17.21 5.32 -1.96
C THR A 133 17.35 4.72 -3.36
N ASP A 134 16.99 5.48 -4.37
CA ASP A 134 17.16 5.18 -5.79
C ASP A 134 18.56 5.56 -6.34
N ARG A 135 19.40 6.21 -5.51
CA ARG A 135 20.78 6.58 -5.88
C ARG A 135 21.67 5.35 -6.07
N VAL A 136 21.29 4.22 -5.43
CA VAL A 136 21.89 2.90 -5.66
C VAL A 136 20.96 2.11 -6.57
N GLU A 137 21.50 1.60 -7.67
CA GLU A 137 20.73 0.85 -8.65
C GLU A 137 19.98 -0.34 -7.99
N SER A 138 18.71 -0.52 -8.34
CA SER A 138 17.88 -1.60 -7.80
C SER A 138 18.47 -2.99 -8.05
N THR A 139 19.23 -3.15 -9.12
CA THR A 139 19.97 -4.40 -9.46
C THR A 139 20.97 -4.83 -8.37
N ALA A 140 21.40 -3.89 -7.52
CA ALA A 140 22.28 -4.17 -6.38
C ALA A 140 21.49 -4.47 -5.08
N THR A 141 20.17 -4.48 -5.14
CA THR A 141 19.28 -4.70 -3.99
C THR A 141 18.57 -6.06 -4.06
N LEU A 142 17.99 -6.50 -2.94
CA LEU A 142 17.20 -7.74 -2.89
C LEU A 142 15.94 -7.67 -3.78
N SER A 143 15.43 -6.47 -4.09
CA SER A 143 14.26 -6.31 -4.98
C SER A 143 14.51 -6.83 -6.40
N ALA A 144 15.77 -6.88 -6.87
CA ALA A 144 16.10 -7.43 -8.17
C ALA A 144 16.14 -8.97 -8.18
N THR A 145 16.11 -9.60 -7.01
CA THR A 145 16.25 -11.05 -6.89
C THR A 145 14.87 -11.71 -6.79
N TRP A 146 14.68 -12.78 -7.57
CA TRP A 146 13.50 -13.64 -7.41
C TRP A 146 13.56 -14.37 -6.09
N VAL A 147 12.55 -14.15 -5.26
CA VAL A 147 12.34 -14.87 -4.01
C VAL A 147 11.53 -16.12 -4.32
N GLN A 148 12.16 -17.28 -4.20
CA GLN A 148 11.59 -18.58 -4.55
C GLN A 148 10.85 -19.21 -3.35
N PRO A 149 9.88 -20.13 -3.61
CA PRO A 149 9.26 -20.91 -2.55
C PRO A 149 10.29 -21.70 -1.75
N ASP A 150 10.23 -21.58 -0.44
CA ASP A 150 11.05 -22.28 0.56
C ASP A 150 12.59 -22.10 0.43
N ILE A 151 13.04 -21.25 -0.48
CA ILE A 151 14.48 -20.97 -0.68
C ILE A 151 14.79 -19.58 -0.17
N TRP A 152 15.64 -19.50 0.86
CA TRP A 152 16.14 -18.23 1.37
C TRP A 152 17.11 -17.59 0.39
N VAL A 153 16.83 -16.35 0.05
CA VAL A 153 17.74 -15.48 -0.70
C VAL A 153 18.06 -14.26 0.14
N SER A 154 19.32 -13.85 0.13
CA SER A 154 19.79 -12.71 0.92
C SER A 154 20.21 -11.57 0.00
N GLY A 155 20.00 -10.36 0.47
CA GLY A 155 20.40 -9.15 -0.22
C GLY A 155 20.39 -7.96 0.71
N ARG A 156 20.39 -6.78 0.13
CA ARG A 156 20.48 -5.54 0.90
C ARG A 156 19.58 -4.47 0.35
N PHE A 157 19.30 -3.50 1.22
CA PHE A 157 18.61 -2.26 0.88
C PHE A 157 19.36 -1.08 1.47
N PHE A 158 19.15 0.09 0.91
CA PHE A 158 19.85 1.32 1.30
C PHE A 158 18.83 2.42 1.56
N PHE A 159 18.95 3.08 2.69
CA PHE A 159 18.15 4.24 3.04
C PHE A 159 19.08 5.42 3.27
N GLU A 160 18.71 6.58 2.79
CA GLU A 160 19.40 7.82 3.05
C GLU A 160 18.57 8.64 4.05
N VAL A 161 19.02 8.71 5.29
CA VAL A 161 18.23 9.24 6.40
C VAL A 161 19.06 10.11 7.34
N PRO A 162 18.47 11.12 7.95
CA PRO A 162 19.13 11.86 9.02
C PRO A 162 19.28 10.97 10.26
N ALA A 163 20.29 11.24 11.07
CA ALA A 163 20.55 10.49 12.30
C ALA A 163 19.35 10.52 13.29
N SER A 164 18.55 11.59 13.24
CA SER A 164 17.33 11.74 14.04
C SER A 164 16.21 10.76 13.68
N ALA A 165 16.26 10.14 12.51
CA ALA A 165 15.27 9.15 12.06
C ALA A 165 15.58 7.72 12.55
N LEU A 166 16.71 7.48 13.22
CA LEU A 166 17.14 6.16 13.64
C LEU A 166 16.48 5.65 14.94
N PRO A 167 16.22 6.47 15.97
CA PRO A 167 15.57 5.99 17.18
C PRO A 167 14.18 5.41 16.90
N GLY A 168 13.89 4.21 17.42
CA GLY A 168 12.61 3.53 17.22
C GLY A 168 12.29 3.15 15.76
N ALA A 169 13.28 3.22 14.87
CA ALA A 169 13.08 2.96 13.45
C ALA A 169 12.76 1.49 13.17
N ARG A 170 11.84 1.28 12.23
CA ARG A 170 11.38 -0.02 11.74
C ARG A 170 11.50 -0.09 10.22
N VAL A 171 11.81 -1.25 9.69
CA VAL A 171 11.84 -1.45 8.22
C VAL A 171 10.59 -2.20 7.81
N VAL A 172 9.88 -1.63 6.83
CA VAL A 172 8.65 -2.18 6.30
C VAL A 172 8.92 -2.79 4.93
N PHE A 173 8.74 -4.09 4.82
CA PHE A 173 8.87 -4.86 3.59
C PHE A 173 7.50 -5.22 3.05
N GLY A 174 7.33 -5.13 1.74
CA GLY A 174 6.08 -5.49 1.08
C GLY A 174 6.32 -6.03 -0.32
N LEU A 175 5.23 -6.43 -0.97
CA LEU A 175 5.25 -6.78 -2.38
C LEU A 175 5.25 -5.50 -3.24
N PRO A 176 5.74 -5.56 -4.49
CA PRO A 176 5.64 -4.42 -5.39
C PRO A 176 4.18 -3.99 -5.57
N PRO A 177 3.92 -2.68 -5.75
CA PRO A 177 2.57 -2.22 -6.07
C PRO A 177 2.06 -2.91 -7.33
N SER A 178 0.85 -3.45 -7.25
CA SER A 178 0.15 -4.08 -8.37
C SER A 178 -0.71 -3.04 -9.09
N THR A 179 -0.85 -3.16 -10.41
CA THR A 179 -1.81 -2.35 -11.18
C THR A 179 -3.27 -2.69 -10.82
N LEU A 180 -3.51 -3.88 -10.31
CA LEU A 180 -4.79 -4.26 -9.71
C LEU A 180 -4.69 -4.03 -8.21
N VAL A 181 -5.63 -3.26 -7.67
CA VAL A 181 -5.73 -3.05 -6.22
C VAL A 181 -6.10 -4.39 -5.59
N GLU A 182 -5.10 -5.04 -4.99
CA GLU A 182 -5.34 -6.21 -4.14
C GLU A 182 -5.58 -5.69 -2.72
N PRO A 183 -6.77 -5.90 -2.14
CA PRO A 183 -7.03 -5.53 -0.77
C PRO A 183 -6.16 -6.37 0.18
N TYR A 184 -5.80 -5.79 1.32
CA TYR A 184 -5.09 -6.49 2.40
C TYR A 184 -3.76 -7.13 1.97
N GLN A 185 -2.97 -6.43 1.15
CA GLN A 185 -1.63 -6.92 0.82
C GLN A 185 -0.79 -7.08 2.09
N PRO A 186 -0.07 -8.20 2.25
CA PRO A 186 0.77 -8.40 3.41
C PRO A 186 1.99 -7.48 3.38
N GLU A 187 2.32 -6.89 4.51
CA GLU A 187 3.59 -6.21 4.75
C GLU A 187 4.22 -6.73 6.05
N VAL A 188 5.54 -6.67 6.12
CA VAL A 188 6.33 -7.06 7.29
C VAL A 188 7.03 -5.84 7.84
N GLU A 189 6.77 -5.52 9.09
CA GLU A 189 7.40 -4.44 9.83
C GLU A 189 8.37 -5.02 10.85
N ILE A 190 9.67 -4.77 10.67
CA ILE A 190 10.73 -5.28 11.53
C ILE A 190 11.35 -4.15 12.33
N ASP A 191 11.26 -4.24 13.64
CA ASP A 191 11.93 -3.33 14.57
C ASP A 191 13.45 -3.54 14.49
N LEU A 192 14.19 -2.45 14.30
CA LEU A 192 15.65 -2.44 14.32
C LEU A 192 16.22 -2.60 15.73
N GLY A 193 15.42 -2.38 16.78
CA GLY A 193 15.86 -2.40 18.17
C GLY A 193 16.79 -1.23 18.49
N LEU A 194 16.61 -0.10 17.82
CA LEU A 194 17.42 1.11 18.02
C LEU A 194 16.73 2.03 19.02
N ASP A 195 17.06 1.90 20.30
CA ASP A 195 16.75 2.95 21.28
C ASP A 195 17.59 4.21 20.99
N GLU A 196 17.31 5.30 21.68
CA GLU A 196 18.05 6.56 21.49
C GLU A 196 19.57 6.42 21.68
N LYS A 197 20.02 5.55 22.59
CA LYS A 197 21.45 5.34 22.83
C LYS A 197 22.08 4.55 21.69
N ALA A 198 21.47 3.44 21.29
CA ALA A 198 21.95 2.60 20.20
C ALA A 198 21.95 3.36 18.87
N ALA A 199 20.92 4.19 18.62
CA ALA A 199 20.84 5.06 17.45
C ALA A 199 21.97 6.09 17.42
N ARG A 200 22.24 6.77 18.54
CA ARG A 200 23.38 7.71 18.65
C ARG A 200 24.71 6.99 18.44
N ASP A 201 24.91 5.82 19.05
CA ASP A 201 26.15 5.04 18.93
C ASP A 201 26.37 4.60 17.47
N LEU A 202 25.30 4.19 16.77
CA LEU A 202 25.33 3.82 15.34
C LEU A 202 25.68 5.05 14.47
N ALA A 203 25.06 6.20 14.73
CA ALA A 203 25.30 7.44 14.01
C ALA A 203 26.69 8.03 14.27
N ALA A 204 27.26 7.82 15.45
CA ALA A 204 28.58 8.31 15.81
C ALA A 204 29.72 7.52 15.18
N LYS A 205 29.47 6.29 14.73
CA LYS A 205 30.49 5.38 14.21
C LYS A 205 30.08 4.79 12.83
N PRO A 206 29.69 5.62 11.87
CA PRO A 206 29.38 5.12 10.54
C PRO A 206 30.67 4.65 9.85
N GLN A 207 30.56 3.66 8.98
CA GLN A 207 31.62 3.30 8.07
C GLN A 207 31.89 4.48 7.13
N ASP A 208 33.15 4.78 6.84
CA ASP A 208 33.46 5.84 5.87
C ASP A 208 32.92 5.48 4.48
N VAL A 209 33.12 4.24 4.05
CA VAL A 209 32.62 3.76 2.76
C VAL A 209 32.13 2.31 2.88
N TYR A 210 30.88 2.09 2.55
CA TYR A 210 30.31 0.75 2.37
C TYR A 210 30.46 0.33 0.91
N SER A 211 31.16 -0.78 0.63
CA SER A 211 31.39 -1.25 -0.74
C SER A 211 30.43 -2.37 -1.13
N ILE A 212 29.73 -2.21 -2.25
CA ILE A 212 28.93 -3.28 -2.87
C ILE A 212 29.67 -3.98 -4.01
N VAL A 213 30.87 -3.53 -4.34
CA VAL A 213 31.71 -4.14 -5.38
C VAL A 213 32.15 -5.52 -4.90
N LYS A 214 31.80 -6.55 -5.65
CA LYS A 214 32.31 -7.90 -5.40
C LYS A 214 33.84 -7.89 -5.64
N LYS A 215 34.59 -8.36 -4.67
CA LYS A 215 36.03 -8.62 -4.82
C LYS A 215 36.24 -9.79 -5.76
#